data_a2c0d3f691a4bd930fc93328a3dc2700
#
_entry.id   a2c0d3f691a4bd930fc93328a3dc2700
#
_cell.length_a   1.000
_cell.length_b   1.000
_cell.length_c   1.000
_cell.angle_alpha   90.00
_cell.angle_beta   90.00
_cell.angle_gamma   90.00
#
_symmetry.space_group_name_H-M   'P 1'
#
loop_
_entity.id
_entity.type
_entity.pdbx_description
1 polymer ?
#
loop_
_entity_poly.entity_id
_entity_poly.type
_entity_poly.pdbx_seq_one_letter_code
_entity_poly.pdbx_strand_id
1 'polypeptide(L)'
;MIKKYFLSLVFLSFFTNSLATELGTPVDLKSSKINLFPTDLENFSLNKLKFVSGIEIKSNHPDFGGLSGLIINEDKSLIAVGDQGIWLTGKIKIDENGKLVEIINGRLGHLKGNENNRLDKLGKSYTDAESIEPYNNKIVVSFERKHRILIIKNIYSHSEIFYDRIKYLDLPDNGGIEAMAPLKNNSIFLLSENLIHPDDKIAGYLLSDNKLKKVYVKKRGSFKPTDMSSLPDGNILLLERSFSPVRGASARISVIKYEDLEPNSVILPLTLDTLKPPMVVDNFEGISFLKLNDGGYYIFILSDDNFNFLQQTLLYQFYWDGKL
;
A
#
# COMPACT_ATOMS: atom_id res chain seq x y z
N MET A 1 -21.76 -20.98 47.93
CA MET A 1 -20.59 -20.17 47.54
C MET A 1 -20.00 -20.58 46.15
N ILE A 2 -20.21 -21.77 45.64
CA ILE A 2 -19.61 -22.25 44.36
C ILE A 2 -20.28 -21.66 43.11
N LYS A 3 -21.56 -21.29 43.14
CA LYS A 3 -22.29 -20.72 42.01
C LYS A 3 -21.86 -19.29 41.58
N LYS A 4 -21.29 -18.47 42.50
CA LYS A 4 -20.88 -17.11 42.17
C LYS A 4 -19.55 -17.03 41.38
N TYR A 5 -18.67 -18.00 41.58
CA TYR A 5 -17.39 -18.01 40.84
C TYR A 5 -17.51 -18.52 39.38
N PHE A 6 -18.51 -19.37 39.12
CA PHE A 6 -18.72 -19.89 37.75
C PHE A 6 -19.28 -18.84 36.80
N LEU A 7 -20.11 -17.88 37.35
CA LEU A 7 -20.66 -16.82 36.51
C LEU A 7 -19.60 -15.75 36.13
N SER A 8 -18.62 -15.49 37.01
CA SER A 8 -17.53 -14.54 36.73
C SER A 8 -16.57 -15.06 35.67
N LEU A 9 -16.27 -16.36 35.60
CA LEU A 9 -15.38 -16.93 34.62
C LEU A 9 -16.00 -16.93 33.22
N VAL A 10 -17.29 -17.17 33.09
CA VAL A 10 -18.01 -17.16 31.81
C VAL A 10 -18.07 -15.71 31.26
N PHE A 11 -18.26 -14.71 32.11
CA PHE A 11 -18.26 -13.31 31.67
C PHE A 11 -16.87 -12.84 31.19
N LEU A 12 -15.78 -13.28 31.82
CA LEU A 12 -14.43 -12.92 31.44
C LEU A 12 -14.05 -13.54 30.07
N SER A 13 -14.49 -14.75 29.78
CA SER A 13 -14.22 -15.42 28.49
C SER A 13 -14.98 -14.79 27.33
N PHE A 14 -16.18 -14.27 27.53
CA PHE A 14 -16.94 -13.54 26.52
C PHE A 14 -16.32 -12.17 26.21
N PHE A 15 -15.83 -11.44 27.23
CA PHE A 15 -15.16 -10.15 27.00
C PHE A 15 -13.82 -10.30 26.29
N THR A 16 -13.03 -11.31 26.60
CA THR A 16 -11.75 -11.55 25.93
C THR A 16 -11.92 -11.97 24.46
N ASN A 17 -12.92 -12.77 24.15
CA ASN A 17 -13.22 -13.14 22.76
C ASN A 17 -13.77 -11.96 21.94
N SER A 18 -14.58 -11.07 22.54
CA SER A 18 -15.09 -9.88 21.85
C SER A 18 -13.96 -8.88 21.51
N LEU A 19 -13.05 -8.62 22.44
CA LEU A 19 -11.88 -7.76 22.21
C LEU A 19 -10.90 -8.37 21.21
N ALA A 20 -10.71 -9.68 21.22
CA ALA A 20 -9.85 -10.37 20.27
C ALA A 20 -10.40 -10.28 18.83
N THR A 21 -11.72 -10.33 18.65
CA THR A 21 -12.36 -10.18 17.33
C THR A 21 -12.33 -8.74 16.81
N GLU A 22 -12.27 -7.74 17.67
CA GLU A 22 -12.12 -6.34 17.25
C GLU A 22 -10.71 -6.02 16.76
N LEU A 23 -9.67 -6.60 17.38
CA LEU A 23 -8.27 -6.36 17.06
C LEU A 23 -7.71 -7.30 15.96
N GLY A 24 -8.55 -8.09 15.30
CA GLY A 24 -8.13 -9.10 14.34
C GLY A 24 -7.48 -10.33 14.96
N THR A 25 -7.17 -11.32 14.14
CA THR A 25 -6.56 -12.58 14.57
C THR A 25 -5.04 -12.47 14.56
N PRO A 26 -4.33 -12.88 15.63
CA PRO A 26 -2.88 -13.02 15.57
C PRO A 26 -2.48 -14.00 14.47
N VAL A 27 -1.47 -13.64 13.66
CA VAL A 27 -0.95 -14.48 12.58
C VAL A 27 0.55 -14.67 12.74
N ASP A 28 0.99 -15.89 12.49
CA ASP A 28 2.41 -16.21 12.41
C ASP A 28 2.94 -15.78 11.04
N LEU A 29 3.84 -14.80 11.04
CA LEU A 29 4.52 -14.29 9.85
C LEU A 29 5.96 -14.80 9.85
N LYS A 30 6.27 -15.66 8.91
CA LYS A 30 7.63 -16.15 8.68
C LYS A 30 8.32 -15.24 7.68
N SER A 31 9.43 -14.64 8.09
CA SER A 31 10.25 -13.78 7.24
C SER A 31 11.52 -14.51 6.84
N SER A 32 11.83 -14.55 5.56
CA SER A 32 13.09 -15.09 5.04
C SER A 32 13.80 -14.04 4.19
N LYS A 33 15.11 -13.92 4.37
CA LYS A 33 15.92 -12.93 3.65
C LYS A 33 15.87 -13.19 2.14
N ILE A 34 15.70 -12.13 1.38
CA ILE A 34 15.79 -12.10 -0.09
C ILE A 34 16.89 -11.12 -0.51
N ASN A 35 17.67 -11.50 -1.51
CA ASN A 35 18.62 -10.62 -2.18
C ASN A 35 17.96 -10.04 -3.44
N LEU A 36 18.24 -8.77 -3.72
CA LEU A 36 17.74 -8.12 -4.94
C LEU A 36 18.33 -8.75 -6.21
N PHE A 37 19.59 -9.19 -6.13
CA PHE A 37 20.29 -9.84 -7.24
C PHE A 37 20.54 -11.32 -6.93
N PRO A 38 20.44 -12.21 -7.92
CA PRO A 38 21.00 -13.54 -7.82
C PRO A 38 22.50 -13.44 -7.48
N THR A 39 23.02 -14.43 -6.76
CA THR A 39 24.32 -14.41 -6.08
C THR A 39 25.55 -14.12 -6.94
N ASP A 40 25.44 -14.17 -8.27
CA ASP A 40 26.57 -14.08 -9.21
C ASP A 40 26.67 -12.75 -9.98
N LEU A 41 25.89 -11.72 -9.59
CA LEU A 41 25.79 -10.47 -10.37
C LEU A 41 26.25 -9.25 -9.54
N GLU A 42 27.53 -9.21 -9.19
CA GLU A 42 28.13 -8.10 -8.42
C GLU A 42 28.20 -6.75 -9.16
N ASN A 43 27.95 -6.72 -10.48
CA ASN A 43 28.14 -5.53 -11.33
C ASN A 43 26.87 -4.71 -11.58
N PHE A 44 25.74 -5.05 -10.96
CA PHE A 44 24.51 -4.28 -11.11
C PHE A 44 24.34 -3.31 -9.94
N SER A 45 24.28 -2.03 -10.24
CA SER A 45 23.95 -0.97 -9.26
C SER A 45 22.66 -0.28 -9.65
N LEU A 46 21.91 0.11 -8.65
CA LEU A 46 20.81 1.06 -8.79
C LEU A 46 21.40 2.47 -8.97
N ASN A 47 20.62 3.39 -9.53
CA ASN A 47 21.08 4.74 -9.85
C ASN A 47 20.99 5.66 -8.61
N LYS A 48 19.76 5.97 -8.15
CA LYS A 48 19.51 6.86 -7.01
C LYS A 48 19.14 6.13 -5.72
N LEU A 49 18.70 4.89 -5.83
CA LEU A 49 18.36 4.05 -4.69
C LEU A 49 19.52 3.13 -4.33
N LYS A 50 19.64 2.83 -3.05
CA LYS A 50 20.54 1.79 -2.55
C LYS A 50 19.67 0.69 -1.93
N PHE A 51 19.74 -0.53 -2.44
CA PHE A 51 19.08 -1.67 -1.81
C PHE A 51 19.75 -1.94 -0.44
N VAL A 52 18.95 -1.96 0.62
CA VAL A 52 19.39 -2.18 1.99
C VAL A 52 19.15 -3.62 2.40
N SER A 53 17.93 -4.11 2.22
CA SER A 53 17.52 -5.47 2.54
C SER A 53 16.16 -5.80 1.93
N GLY A 54 15.81 -7.07 1.93
CA GLY A 54 14.50 -7.55 1.53
C GLY A 54 14.15 -8.83 2.27
N ILE A 55 12.87 -9.04 2.48
CA ILE A 55 12.30 -10.26 3.08
C ILE A 55 11.16 -10.77 2.23
N GLU A 56 11.04 -12.09 2.14
CA GLU A 56 9.83 -12.79 1.73
C GLU A 56 9.01 -13.06 2.99
N ILE A 57 7.72 -12.78 2.94
CA ILE A 57 6.78 -12.95 4.05
C ILE A 57 5.84 -14.09 3.71
N LYS A 58 5.71 -15.07 4.61
CA LYS A 58 4.79 -16.20 4.48
C LYS A 58 3.95 -16.34 5.72
N SER A 59 2.71 -16.77 5.53
CA SER A 59 1.82 -17.20 6.61
C SER A 59 0.98 -18.40 6.16
N ASN A 60 0.61 -19.24 7.11
CA ASN A 60 -0.34 -20.35 6.88
C ASN A 60 -1.80 -19.89 7.06
N HIS A 61 -2.05 -18.61 7.34
CA HIS A 61 -3.41 -18.08 7.48
C HIS A 61 -4.08 -18.05 6.10
N PRO A 62 -5.28 -18.60 5.91
CA PRO A 62 -5.92 -18.73 4.59
C PRO A 62 -6.22 -17.39 3.91
N ASP A 63 -6.40 -16.33 4.69
CA ASP A 63 -6.68 -14.99 4.17
C ASP A 63 -5.39 -14.15 3.98
N PHE A 64 -4.19 -14.72 4.18
CA PHE A 64 -2.94 -14.00 3.97
C PHE A 64 -2.55 -14.02 2.48
N GLY A 65 -2.34 -12.85 1.90
CA GLY A 65 -1.97 -12.62 0.50
C GLY A 65 -2.77 -11.46 -0.10
N GLY A 66 -2.60 -11.17 -1.38
CA GLY A 66 -3.35 -10.14 -2.08
C GLY A 66 -3.15 -8.74 -1.50
N LEU A 67 -1.93 -8.38 -1.07
CA LEU A 67 -1.64 -7.11 -0.40
C LEU A 67 -1.29 -6.02 -1.41
N SER A 68 -2.09 -4.94 -1.45
CA SER A 68 -1.96 -3.83 -2.41
C SER A 68 -1.38 -2.55 -1.80
N GLY A 69 -1.97 -2.01 -0.73
CA GLY A 69 -1.53 -0.74 -0.12
C GLY A 69 -0.68 -0.93 1.14
N LEU A 70 0.23 0.01 1.44
CA LEU A 70 1.20 -0.08 2.53
C LEU A 70 1.38 1.24 3.29
N ILE A 71 1.27 1.20 4.62
CA ILE A 71 1.74 2.24 5.54
C ILE A 71 2.83 1.67 6.44
N ILE A 72 3.95 2.38 6.59
CA ILE A 72 4.94 2.17 7.64
C ILE A 72 5.06 3.47 8.44
N ASN A 73 4.69 3.42 9.71
CA ASN A 73 4.75 4.56 10.62
C ASN A 73 6.15 4.75 11.24
N GLU A 74 6.42 5.94 11.78
CA GLU A 74 7.69 6.27 12.45
C GLU A 74 8.03 5.33 13.60
N ASP A 75 7.03 4.78 14.31
CA ASP A 75 7.21 3.79 15.37
C ASP A 75 7.50 2.37 14.82
N LYS A 76 7.65 2.25 13.49
CA LYS A 76 7.86 1.00 12.75
C LYS A 76 6.65 0.07 12.73
N SER A 77 5.46 0.53 13.13
CA SER A 77 4.23 -0.22 12.88
C SER A 77 3.93 -0.24 11.39
N LEU A 78 3.45 -1.39 10.91
CA LEU A 78 3.07 -1.64 9.53
C LEU A 78 1.58 -1.86 9.47
N ILE A 79 0.94 -1.28 8.46
CA ILE A 79 -0.44 -1.57 8.06
C ILE A 79 -0.43 -1.82 6.55
N ALA A 80 -1.03 -2.92 6.12
CA ALA A 80 -1.29 -3.18 4.71
C ALA A 80 -2.77 -3.54 4.52
N VAL A 81 -3.30 -3.25 3.34
CA VAL A 81 -4.64 -3.68 2.91
C VAL A 81 -4.53 -4.52 1.66
N GLY A 82 -5.56 -5.28 1.34
CA GLY A 82 -5.55 -6.15 0.17
C GLY A 82 -6.92 -6.28 -0.49
N ASP A 83 -6.90 -6.84 -1.70
CA ASP A 83 -7.99 -6.97 -2.66
C ASP A 83 -9.19 -7.80 -2.16
N GLN A 84 -9.01 -8.60 -1.11
CA GLN A 84 -10.10 -9.33 -0.46
C GLN A 84 -10.72 -8.59 0.74
N GLY A 85 -10.42 -7.28 0.88
CA GLY A 85 -10.90 -6.46 1.97
C GLY A 85 -10.28 -6.82 3.31
N ILE A 86 -9.09 -7.39 3.28
CA ILE A 86 -8.30 -7.69 4.47
C ILE A 86 -7.45 -6.49 4.85
N TRP A 87 -7.01 -6.50 6.10
CA TRP A 87 -5.89 -5.70 6.56
C TRP A 87 -4.90 -6.60 7.33
N LEU A 88 -3.63 -6.30 7.16
CA LEU A 88 -2.54 -6.86 7.93
C LEU A 88 -1.89 -5.75 8.75
N THR A 89 -1.66 -6.00 10.04
CA THR A 89 -0.83 -5.14 10.88
C THR A 89 0.33 -5.93 11.45
N GLY A 90 1.39 -5.22 11.79
CA GLY A 90 2.58 -5.79 12.41
C GLY A 90 3.56 -4.70 12.80
N LYS A 91 4.77 -5.09 13.15
CA LYS A 91 5.88 -4.17 13.39
C LYS A 91 7.10 -4.67 12.64
N ILE A 92 7.69 -3.83 11.78
CA ILE A 92 8.94 -4.17 11.14
C ILE A 92 10.09 -4.12 12.16
N LYS A 93 10.93 -5.12 12.13
CA LYS A 93 12.16 -5.18 12.91
C LYS A 93 13.35 -4.84 12.02
N ILE A 94 14.08 -3.81 12.42
CA ILE A 94 15.28 -3.33 11.77
C ILE A 94 16.45 -3.62 12.70
N ASP A 95 17.50 -4.26 12.20
CA ASP A 95 18.69 -4.61 12.97
C ASP A 95 19.57 -3.38 13.27
N GLU A 96 20.67 -3.58 13.98
CA GLU A 96 21.65 -2.54 14.33
C GLU A 96 22.35 -1.91 13.12
N ASN A 97 22.35 -2.60 11.98
CA ASN A 97 22.91 -2.11 10.71
C ASN A 97 21.86 -1.39 9.84
N GLY A 98 20.65 -1.16 10.37
CA GLY A 98 19.57 -0.50 9.65
C GLY A 98 18.83 -1.39 8.66
N LYS A 99 18.99 -2.72 8.69
CA LYS A 99 18.39 -3.66 7.75
C LYS A 99 17.07 -4.21 8.27
N LEU A 100 16.05 -4.24 7.44
CA LEU A 100 14.81 -4.97 7.68
C LEU A 100 15.13 -6.47 7.78
N VAL A 101 14.67 -7.12 8.84
CA VAL A 101 14.93 -8.54 9.09
C VAL A 101 13.66 -9.38 9.22
N GLU A 102 12.61 -8.83 9.82
CA GLU A 102 11.34 -9.57 10.01
C GLU A 102 10.17 -8.62 10.32
N ILE A 103 8.95 -9.15 10.23
CA ILE A 103 7.73 -8.54 10.75
C ILE A 103 7.29 -9.34 11.98
N ILE A 104 7.09 -8.67 13.10
CA ILE A 104 6.65 -9.24 14.36
C ILE A 104 5.26 -8.76 14.74
N ASN A 105 4.60 -9.47 15.66
CA ASN A 105 3.28 -9.13 16.19
C ASN A 105 2.20 -9.02 15.09
N GLY A 106 2.27 -9.89 14.09
CA GLY A 106 1.33 -9.93 12.97
C GLY A 106 -0.11 -10.13 13.44
N ARG A 107 -1.03 -9.36 12.90
CA ARG A 107 -2.48 -9.52 13.06
C ARG A 107 -3.16 -9.29 11.73
N LEU A 108 -4.17 -10.10 11.45
CA LEU A 108 -4.96 -10.03 10.23
C LEU A 108 -6.44 -9.88 10.58
N GLY A 109 -7.15 -9.09 9.83
CA GLY A 109 -8.59 -8.91 9.96
C GLY A 109 -9.21 -8.41 8.68
N HIS A 110 -10.48 -8.01 8.76
CA HIS A 110 -11.24 -7.56 7.60
C HIS A 110 -11.68 -6.11 7.78
N LEU A 111 -11.63 -5.35 6.70
CA LEU A 111 -12.17 -4.01 6.63
C LEU A 111 -13.69 -4.04 6.87
N LYS A 112 -14.19 -3.05 7.61
CA LYS A 112 -15.59 -2.94 7.99
C LYS A 112 -16.20 -1.69 7.34
N GLY A 113 -17.41 -1.84 6.80
CA GLY A 113 -18.20 -0.72 6.28
C GLY A 113 -18.81 0.14 7.38
N ASN A 114 -19.61 1.14 6.97
CA ASN A 114 -20.24 2.12 7.87
C ASN A 114 -21.19 1.51 8.91
N GLU A 115 -21.79 0.37 8.62
CA GLU A 115 -22.67 -0.37 9.57
C GLU A 115 -21.90 -1.39 10.40
N ASN A 116 -20.58 -1.28 10.49
CA ASN A 116 -19.69 -2.25 11.14
C ASN A 116 -19.74 -3.67 10.52
N ASN A 117 -20.33 -3.80 9.32
CA ASN A 117 -20.35 -5.04 8.56
C ASN A 117 -18.99 -5.26 7.90
N ARG A 118 -18.48 -6.47 7.96
CA ARG A 118 -17.27 -6.85 7.22
C ARG A 118 -17.54 -6.73 5.71
N LEU A 119 -16.63 -6.07 4.98
CA LEU A 119 -16.78 -5.83 3.53
C LEU A 119 -16.77 -7.12 2.73
N ASP A 120 -16.01 -8.15 3.15
CA ASP A 120 -15.96 -9.47 2.50
C ASP A 120 -17.32 -10.19 2.49
N LYS A 121 -18.22 -9.87 3.43
CA LYS A 121 -19.59 -10.41 3.45
C LYS A 121 -20.53 -9.74 2.46
N LEU A 122 -20.13 -8.61 1.87
CA LEU A 122 -20.91 -7.87 0.88
C LEU A 122 -20.56 -8.28 -0.57
N GLY A 123 -19.55 -9.13 -0.75
CA GLY A 123 -19.09 -9.63 -2.03
C GLY A 123 -17.86 -8.88 -2.60
N LYS A 124 -17.17 -9.50 -3.55
CA LYS A 124 -15.86 -9.07 -4.07
C LYS A 124 -15.85 -7.61 -4.54
N SER A 125 -16.92 -7.10 -5.12
CA SER A 125 -16.98 -5.70 -5.57
C SER A 125 -16.89 -4.65 -4.46
N TYR A 126 -16.98 -5.07 -3.20
CA TYR A 126 -16.84 -4.18 -2.05
C TYR A 126 -15.47 -4.26 -1.39
N THR A 127 -14.65 -5.26 -1.71
CA THR A 127 -13.43 -5.61 -0.99
C THR A 127 -12.15 -5.13 -1.65
N ASP A 128 -12.18 -4.85 -2.93
CA ASP A 128 -11.02 -4.53 -3.77
C ASP A 128 -10.35 -3.21 -3.30
N ALA A 129 -9.57 -3.30 -2.20
CA ALA A 129 -8.82 -2.19 -1.63
C ALA A 129 -7.46 -2.09 -2.31
N GLU A 130 -7.12 -0.89 -2.83
CA GLU A 130 -5.94 -0.69 -3.65
C GLU A 130 -4.85 0.13 -2.93
N SER A 131 -5.20 1.30 -2.40
CA SER A 131 -4.24 2.17 -1.73
C SER A 131 -4.72 2.55 -0.33
N ILE A 132 -3.78 2.74 0.59
CA ILE A 132 -4.03 3.15 1.97
C ILE A 132 -3.05 4.24 2.39
N GLU A 133 -3.57 5.35 2.94
CA GLU A 133 -2.74 6.49 3.33
C GLU A 133 -3.20 7.13 4.66
N PRO A 134 -2.27 7.64 5.49
CA PRO A 134 -2.61 8.47 6.64
C PRO A 134 -3.24 9.79 6.18
N TYR A 135 -4.35 10.21 6.81
CA TYR A 135 -5.04 11.46 6.51
C TYR A 135 -5.66 12.08 7.76
N ASN A 136 -5.16 13.23 8.22
CA ASN A 136 -5.72 13.98 9.37
C ASN A 136 -5.98 13.11 10.60
N ASN A 137 -4.97 12.38 11.08
CA ASN A 137 -5.05 11.42 12.22
C ASN A 137 -6.06 10.28 12.01
N LYS A 138 -6.44 10.03 10.78
CA LYS A 138 -7.26 8.91 10.32
C LYS A 138 -6.53 8.19 9.18
N ILE A 139 -7.17 7.21 8.60
CA ILE A 139 -6.68 6.45 7.46
C ILE A 139 -7.72 6.57 6.35
N VAL A 140 -7.28 6.81 5.12
CA VAL A 140 -8.10 6.71 3.92
C VAL A 140 -7.70 5.49 3.11
N VAL A 141 -8.70 4.82 2.50
CA VAL A 141 -8.50 3.62 1.68
C VAL A 141 -9.29 3.80 0.38
N SER A 142 -8.64 3.63 -0.77
CA SER A 142 -9.30 3.60 -2.07
C SER A 142 -9.77 2.19 -2.41
N PHE A 143 -10.85 2.10 -3.18
CA PHE A 143 -11.40 0.84 -3.66
C PHE A 143 -11.76 0.94 -5.13
N GLU A 144 -11.49 -0.12 -5.86
CA GLU A 144 -11.99 -0.26 -7.22
C GLU A 144 -13.29 -1.10 -7.32
N ARG A 145 -13.76 -1.43 -8.51
CA ARG A 145 -15.08 -2.00 -8.83
C ARG A 145 -16.23 -1.12 -8.32
N LYS A 146 -16.48 -1.06 -7.03
CA LYS A 146 -17.32 -0.02 -6.40
C LYS A 146 -16.43 1.14 -5.98
N HIS A 147 -16.02 1.92 -6.97
CA HIS A 147 -15.09 3.04 -6.81
C HIS A 147 -15.53 4.01 -5.74
N ARG A 148 -14.77 4.10 -4.67
CA ARG A 148 -14.98 4.98 -3.52
C ARG A 148 -13.71 5.14 -2.70
N ILE A 149 -13.69 6.15 -1.86
CA ILE A 149 -12.71 6.30 -0.79
C ILE A 149 -13.45 6.18 0.53
N LEU A 150 -12.97 5.31 1.41
CA LEU A 150 -13.43 5.19 2.78
C LEU A 150 -12.45 5.88 3.71
N ILE A 151 -12.96 6.42 4.83
CA ILE A 151 -12.14 6.95 5.92
C ILE A 151 -12.38 6.15 7.19
N ILE A 152 -11.31 5.82 7.89
CA ILE A 152 -11.29 4.94 9.04
C ILE A 152 -10.54 5.66 10.16
N LYS A 153 -11.07 5.66 11.38
CA LYS A 153 -10.38 6.26 12.53
C LYS A 153 -9.05 5.55 12.85
N ASN A 154 -9.07 4.25 12.81
CA ASN A 154 -7.92 3.35 12.85
C ASN A 154 -8.34 2.04 12.16
N ILE A 155 -7.38 1.19 11.79
CA ILE A 155 -7.63 0.00 10.97
C ILE A 155 -8.62 -1.02 11.58
N TYR A 156 -8.84 -0.97 12.88
CA TYR A 156 -9.76 -1.86 13.62
C TYR A 156 -11.20 -1.35 13.64
N SER A 157 -11.40 -0.06 13.33
CA SER A 157 -12.71 0.61 13.38
C SER A 157 -13.53 0.33 12.12
N HIS A 158 -14.83 0.61 12.18
CA HIS A 158 -15.65 0.73 10.98
C HIS A 158 -15.23 1.95 10.16
N SER A 159 -15.52 1.89 8.87
CA SER A 159 -15.25 2.98 7.94
C SER A 159 -16.50 3.83 7.69
N GLU A 160 -16.26 5.06 7.26
CA GLU A 160 -17.26 5.98 6.72
C GLU A 160 -16.94 6.28 5.26
N ILE A 161 -17.94 6.65 4.47
CA ILE A 161 -17.70 7.10 3.10
C ILE A 161 -17.04 8.48 3.17
N PHE A 162 -15.80 8.57 2.69
CA PHE A 162 -15.11 9.85 2.54
C PHE A 162 -15.50 10.51 1.20
N TYR A 163 -15.47 9.72 0.12
CA TYR A 163 -15.83 10.20 -1.20
C TYR A 163 -16.31 9.05 -2.09
N ASP A 164 -17.50 9.19 -2.69
CA ASP A 164 -18.09 8.15 -3.55
C ASP A 164 -18.44 8.62 -4.97
N ARG A 165 -18.21 9.91 -5.28
CA ARG A 165 -18.50 10.47 -6.62
C ARG A 165 -17.49 10.01 -7.67
N ILE A 166 -16.43 9.31 -7.28
CA ILE A 166 -15.51 8.62 -8.19
C ILE A 166 -16.27 7.66 -9.11
N LYS A 167 -17.36 7.05 -8.64
CA LYS A 167 -18.23 6.17 -9.43
C LYS A 167 -18.87 6.83 -10.66
N TYR A 168 -18.86 8.17 -10.74
CA TYR A 168 -19.34 8.91 -11.91
C TYR A 168 -18.22 9.27 -12.89
N LEU A 169 -16.98 8.91 -12.60
CA LEU A 169 -15.92 8.95 -13.58
C LEU A 169 -16.05 7.70 -14.48
N ASP A 170 -15.64 7.84 -15.72
CA ASP A 170 -15.62 6.72 -16.68
C ASP A 170 -14.40 5.83 -16.42
N LEU A 171 -14.34 5.25 -15.21
CA LEU A 171 -13.28 4.35 -14.78
C LEU A 171 -13.63 2.92 -15.16
N PRO A 172 -12.66 2.13 -15.63
CA PRO A 172 -12.88 0.70 -15.83
C PRO A 172 -13.12 0.01 -14.49
N ASP A 173 -13.86 -1.10 -14.51
CA ASP A 173 -14.13 -1.91 -13.31
C ASP A 173 -12.84 -2.41 -12.64
N ASN A 174 -11.78 -2.63 -13.44
CA ASN A 174 -10.45 -3.03 -12.99
C ASN A 174 -9.40 -2.07 -13.54
N GLY A 175 -8.52 -1.58 -12.71
CA GLY A 175 -7.54 -0.53 -13.02
C GLY A 175 -8.13 0.87 -12.86
N GLY A 176 -8.97 1.06 -11.85
CA GLY A 176 -9.56 2.33 -11.45
C GLY A 176 -8.56 3.26 -10.76
N ILE A 177 -8.89 3.74 -9.55
CA ILE A 177 -7.96 4.53 -8.73
C ILE A 177 -7.10 3.58 -7.90
N GLU A 178 -5.91 3.32 -8.40
CA GLU A 178 -4.93 2.43 -7.77
C GLU A 178 -4.03 3.17 -6.77
N ALA A 179 -3.69 4.42 -7.05
CA ALA A 179 -2.75 5.17 -6.26
C ALA A 179 -3.39 6.44 -5.67
N MET A 180 -3.10 6.70 -4.39
CA MET A 180 -3.67 7.83 -3.66
C MET A 180 -2.60 8.46 -2.77
N ALA A 181 -2.52 9.81 -2.76
CA ALA A 181 -1.59 10.56 -1.92
C ALA A 181 -2.26 11.80 -1.32
N PRO A 182 -2.45 11.88 0.00
CA PRO A 182 -2.87 13.10 0.68
C PRO A 182 -1.82 14.21 0.53
N LEU A 183 -2.26 15.44 0.31
CA LEU A 183 -1.40 16.60 0.08
C LEU A 183 -1.40 17.56 1.28
N LYS A 184 -0.39 18.42 1.37
CA LYS A 184 -0.22 19.42 2.45
C LYS A 184 -1.40 20.38 2.62
N ASN A 185 -2.15 20.63 1.55
CA ASN A 185 -3.32 21.50 1.55
C ASN A 185 -4.64 20.77 1.86
N ASN A 186 -4.57 19.60 2.48
CA ASN A 186 -5.70 18.73 2.78
C ASN A 186 -6.47 18.23 1.54
N SER A 187 -5.96 18.41 0.33
CA SER A 187 -6.49 17.71 -0.84
C SER A 187 -5.88 16.32 -0.94
N ILE A 188 -6.43 15.49 -1.83
CA ILE A 188 -5.89 14.16 -2.12
C ILE A 188 -5.64 14.07 -3.62
N PHE A 189 -4.44 13.66 -3.99
CA PHE A 189 -4.12 13.31 -5.37
C PHE A 189 -4.48 11.83 -5.60
N LEU A 190 -5.27 11.58 -6.62
CA LEU A 190 -5.75 10.27 -7.06
C LEU A 190 -5.19 10.00 -8.45
N LEU A 191 -4.70 8.79 -8.69
CA LEU A 191 -4.16 8.41 -10.00
C LEU A 191 -4.75 7.06 -10.41
N SER A 192 -5.24 6.98 -11.67
CA SER A 192 -5.79 5.73 -12.18
C SER A 192 -4.70 4.85 -12.78
N GLU A 193 -4.93 3.54 -12.81
CA GLU A 193 -4.06 2.59 -13.51
C GLU A 193 -4.34 2.57 -15.01
N ASN A 194 -5.62 2.49 -15.40
CA ASN A 194 -6.02 2.17 -16.77
C ASN A 194 -6.83 3.26 -17.47
N LEU A 195 -7.17 4.38 -16.84
CA LEU A 195 -7.83 5.49 -17.52
C LEU A 195 -6.79 6.31 -18.30
N ILE A 196 -6.54 5.88 -19.55
CA ILE A 196 -5.54 6.48 -20.42
C ILE A 196 -6.22 7.41 -21.43
N HIS A 197 -5.79 8.66 -21.45
CA HIS A 197 -6.22 9.65 -22.45
C HIS A 197 -5.55 9.38 -23.81
N PRO A 198 -6.22 9.69 -24.94
CA PRO A 198 -5.66 9.46 -26.30
C PRO A 198 -4.23 9.99 -26.55
N ASP A 199 -3.83 11.05 -25.81
CA ASP A 199 -2.47 11.62 -25.91
C ASP A 199 -1.41 10.89 -25.06
N ASP A 200 -1.64 9.63 -24.72
CA ASP A 200 -0.74 8.80 -23.90
C ASP A 200 -0.47 9.38 -22.50
N LYS A 201 -1.55 9.83 -21.85
CA LYS A 201 -1.55 10.41 -20.50
C LYS A 201 -2.44 9.57 -19.59
N ILE A 202 -1.98 9.32 -18.38
CA ILE A 202 -2.76 8.65 -17.33
C ILE A 202 -3.59 9.71 -16.64
N ALA A 203 -4.89 9.46 -16.46
CA ALA A 203 -5.78 10.38 -15.78
C ALA A 203 -5.54 10.34 -14.26
N GLY A 204 -5.41 11.50 -13.68
CA GLY A 204 -5.39 11.73 -12.25
C GLY A 204 -6.36 12.85 -11.85
N TYR A 205 -6.58 12.98 -10.56
CA TYR A 205 -7.54 13.94 -10.02
C TYR A 205 -7.03 14.51 -8.69
N LEU A 206 -7.20 15.82 -8.52
CA LEU A 206 -7.05 16.50 -7.24
C LEU A 206 -8.44 16.59 -6.59
N LEU A 207 -8.64 15.87 -5.49
CA LEU A 207 -9.86 15.91 -4.69
C LEU A 207 -9.70 16.98 -3.60
N SER A 208 -10.49 18.04 -3.66
CA SER A 208 -10.58 19.09 -2.65
C SER A 208 -12.01 19.57 -2.53
N ASP A 209 -12.51 19.80 -1.31
CA ASP A 209 -13.86 20.31 -1.05
C ASP A 209 -14.96 19.55 -1.82
N ASN A 210 -14.88 18.22 -1.82
CA ASN A 210 -15.78 17.33 -2.56
C ASN A 210 -15.82 17.59 -4.08
N LYS A 211 -14.79 18.21 -4.66
CA LYS A 211 -14.65 18.47 -6.10
C LYS A 211 -13.39 17.78 -6.63
N LEU A 212 -13.50 17.24 -7.84
CA LEU A 212 -12.39 16.68 -8.57
C LEU A 212 -11.93 17.67 -9.65
N LYS A 213 -10.63 17.96 -9.67
CA LYS A 213 -9.96 18.68 -10.75
C LYS A 213 -9.00 17.73 -11.45
N LYS A 214 -9.08 17.67 -12.78
CA LYS A 214 -8.24 16.77 -13.59
C LYS A 214 -6.78 17.20 -13.54
N VAL A 215 -5.90 16.20 -13.48
CA VAL A 215 -4.45 16.29 -13.64
C VAL A 215 -4.04 15.11 -14.50
N TYR A 216 -2.95 15.20 -15.22
CA TYR A 216 -2.48 14.11 -16.05
C TYR A 216 -1.06 13.74 -15.68
N VAL A 217 -0.74 12.45 -15.73
CA VAL A 217 0.64 11.97 -15.62
C VAL A 217 1.05 11.41 -16.97
N LYS A 218 2.21 11.81 -17.47
CA LYS A 218 2.76 11.30 -18.73
C LYS A 218 3.02 9.81 -18.59
N LYS A 219 2.38 9.01 -19.44
CA LYS A 219 2.63 7.58 -19.51
C LYS A 219 4.05 7.33 -20.02
N ARG A 220 4.76 6.39 -19.42
CA ARG A 220 6.16 6.10 -19.72
C ARG A 220 6.33 4.62 -20.03
N GLY A 221 6.05 4.25 -21.28
CA GLY A 221 6.08 2.85 -21.74
C GLY A 221 4.88 2.06 -21.22
N SER A 222 5.12 0.81 -20.83
CA SER A 222 4.09 -0.11 -20.30
C SER A 222 3.85 -0.01 -18.79
N PHE A 223 4.53 0.92 -18.12
CA PHE A 223 4.37 1.09 -16.68
C PHE A 223 3.02 1.72 -16.33
N LYS A 224 2.42 1.25 -15.26
CA LYS A 224 1.14 1.68 -14.71
C LYS A 224 1.31 1.99 -13.23
N PRO A 225 0.67 3.05 -12.70
CA PRO A 225 0.65 3.34 -11.28
C PRO A 225 0.04 2.19 -10.48
N THR A 226 0.58 1.93 -9.29
CA THR A 226 0.03 0.97 -8.33
C THR A 226 -0.15 1.57 -6.95
N ASP A 227 0.76 2.46 -6.50
CA ASP A 227 0.59 3.14 -5.22
C ASP A 227 1.39 4.44 -5.18
N MET A 228 1.05 5.31 -4.24
CA MET A 228 1.75 6.57 -3.95
C MET A 228 1.87 6.77 -2.44
N SER A 229 2.90 7.51 -2.01
CA SER A 229 3.02 7.94 -0.62
C SER A 229 3.58 9.35 -0.53
N SER A 230 2.99 10.19 0.33
CA SER A 230 3.31 11.62 0.44
C SER A 230 4.47 11.87 1.37
N LEU A 231 5.55 12.43 0.85
CA LEU A 231 6.74 12.81 1.62
C LEU A 231 6.49 14.06 2.48
N PRO A 232 7.23 14.26 3.58
CA PRO A 232 7.08 15.42 4.47
C PRO A 232 7.33 16.78 3.78
N ASP A 233 8.13 16.81 2.72
CA ASP A 233 8.35 18.01 1.90
C ASP A 233 7.20 18.31 0.94
N GLY A 234 6.24 17.40 0.82
CA GLY A 234 5.05 17.46 -0.02
C GLY A 234 5.21 16.80 -1.38
N ASN A 235 6.41 16.42 -1.76
CA ASN A 235 6.61 15.58 -2.93
C ASN A 235 5.97 14.21 -2.71
N ILE A 236 5.76 13.45 -3.78
CA ILE A 236 5.06 12.17 -3.72
C ILE A 236 5.96 11.09 -4.31
N LEU A 237 6.16 10.02 -3.56
CA LEU A 237 6.67 8.76 -4.10
C LEU A 237 5.58 8.13 -4.95
N LEU A 238 5.93 7.68 -6.14
CA LEU A 238 5.07 6.95 -7.06
C LEU A 238 5.70 5.60 -7.36
N LEU A 239 4.96 4.54 -7.09
CA LEU A 239 5.27 3.18 -7.52
C LEU A 239 4.49 2.88 -8.79
N GLU A 240 5.19 2.31 -9.76
CA GLU A 240 4.62 1.86 -11.03
C GLU A 240 5.12 0.45 -11.33
N ARG A 241 4.26 -0.39 -11.88
CA ARG A 241 4.61 -1.74 -12.32
C ARG A 241 4.42 -1.94 -13.82
N SER A 242 5.11 -2.91 -14.36
CA SER A 242 4.94 -3.40 -15.72
C SER A 242 5.19 -4.89 -15.76
N PHE A 243 4.41 -5.62 -16.53
CA PHE A 243 4.61 -7.04 -16.78
C PHE A 243 4.68 -7.33 -18.28
N SER A 244 5.56 -8.24 -18.64
CA SER A 244 5.67 -8.77 -19.99
C SER A 244 5.97 -10.27 -19.91
N PRO A 245 5.25 -11.13 -20.66
CA PRO A 245 5.52 -12.57 -20.67
C PRO A 245 6.98 -12.93 -21.05
N VAL A 246 7.63 -12.07 -21.84
CA VAL A 246 9.02 -12.28 -22.29
C VAL A 246 10.06 -11.70 -21.34
N ARG A 247 9.75 -10.57 -20.70
CA ARG A 247 10.70 -9.81 -19.86
C ARG A 247 10.43 -9.92 -18.36
N GLY A 248 9.32 -10.56 -17.96
CA GLY A 248 8.92 -10.68 -16.58
C GLY A 248 8.35 -9.39 -15.99
N ALA A 249 8.26 -9.36 -14.67
CA ALA A 249 7.83 -8.21 -13.89
C ALA A 249 8.92 -7.13 -13.83
N SER A 250 8.48 -5.88 -13.74
CA SER A 250 9.35 -4.72 -13.52
C SER A 250 8.61 -3.71 -12.64
N ALA A 251 9.33 -3.04 -11.74
CA ALA A 251 8.80 -1.97 -10.91
C ALA A 251 9.63 -0.70 -11.10
N ARG A 252 9.00 0.46 -10.99
CA ARG A 252 9.67 1.75 -11.09
C ARG A 252 9.24 2.62 -9.92
N ILE A 253 10.22 3.21 -9.26
CA ILE A 253 10.02 4.17 -8.20
C ILE A 253 10.39 5.55 -8.73
N SER A 254 9.47 6.50 -8.60
CA SER A 254 9.60 7.86 -9.12
C SER A 254 9.17 8.87 -8.07
N VAL A 255 9.48 10.14 -8.28
CA VAL A 255 8.99 11.26 -7.49
C VAL A 255 8.18 12.19 -8.37
N ILE A 256 6.99 12.57 -7.90
CA ILE A 256 6.18 13.68 -8.41
C ILE A 256 6.44 14.87 -7.50
N LYS A 257 6.81 16.00 -8.07
CA LYS A 257 6.99 17.23 -7.30
C LYS A 257 5.64 17.85 -6.94
N TYR A 258 5.51 18.32 -5.72
CA TYR A 258 4.29 18.98 -5.27
C TYR A 258 3.92 20.21 -6.13
N GLU A 259 4.92 20.95 -6.58
CA GLU A 259 4.77 22.13 -7.43
C GLU A 259 4.18 21.84 -8.82
N ASP A 260 4.29 20.59 -9.30
CA ASP A 260 3.75 20.16 -10.60
C ASP A 260 2.25 19.82 -10.53
N LEU A 261 1.67 19.74 -9.31
CA LEU A 261 0.29 19.31 -9.08
C LEU A 261 -0.72 20.46 -9.30
N GLU A 262 -0.79 20.94 -10.51
CA GLU A 262 -1.74 21.99 -10.89
C GLU A 262 -2.90 21.42 -11.74
N PRO A 263 -4.12 21.97 -11.61
CA PRO A 263 -5.26 21.55 -12.45
C PRO A 263 -4.91 21.62 -13.94
N ASN A 264 -5.24 20.57 -14.68
CA ASN A 264 -4.97 20.35 -16.11
C ASN A 264 -3.48 20.29 -16.50
N SER A 265 -2.56 20.27 -15.55
CA SER A 265 -1.13 20.02 -15.85
C SER A 265 -0.89 18.61 -16.38
N VAL A 266 0.24 18.43 -17.03
CA VAL A 266 0.77 17.13 -17.45
C VAL A 266 2.11 16.91 -16.75
N ILE A 267 2.08 16.07 -15.74
CA ILE A 267 3.22 15.80 -14.87
C ILE A 267 4.14 14.77 -15.52
N LEU A 268 5.44 14.99 -15.46
CA LEU A 268 6.46 14.01 -15.81
C LEU A 268 7.20 13.59 -14.53
N PRO A 269 6.89 12.42 -13.93
CA PRO A 269 7.55 11.97 -12.70
C PRO A 269 9.05 11.77 -12.92
N LEU A 270 9.86 12.13 -11.93
CA LEU A 270 11.31 11.94 -11.92
C LEU A 270 11.63 10.53 -11.46
N THR A 271 12.18 9.70 -12.32
CA THR A 271 12.55 8.33 -11.98
C THR A 271 13.73 8.30 -11.01
N LEU A 272 13.56 7.65 -9.87
CA LEU A 272 14.67 7.31 -8.98
C LEU A 272 15.38 6.05 -9.49
N ASP A 273 14.62 4.95 -9.65
CA ASP A 273 15.14 3.70 -10.19
C ASP A 273 14.06 2.84 -10.87
N THR A 274 14.54 1.85 -11.62
CA THR A 274 13.71 0.83 -12.24
C THR A 274 14.27 -0.56 -11.93
N LEU A 275 13.48 -1.36 -11.21
CA LEU A 275 13.77 -2.76 -10.92
C LEU A 275 13.28 -3.61 -12.08
N LYS A 276 14.13 -4.50 -12.58
CA LYS A 276 13.82 -5.39 -13.71
C LYS A 276 14.74 -6.60 -13.70
N PRO A 277 14.39 -7.71 -14.34
CA PRO A 277 15.32 -8.83 -14.47
C PRO A 277 16.70 -8.38 -14.99
N PRO A 278 17.81 -8.92 -14.41
CA PRO A 278 17.89 -10.11 -13.56
C PRO A 278 17.66 -9.88 -12.07
N MET A 279 17.26 -8.68 -11.64
CA MET A 279 16.80 -8.45 -10.26
C MET A 279 15.61 -9.35 -9.93
N VAL A 280 15.48 -9.75 -8.68
CA VAL A 280 14.27 -10.42 -8.18
C VAL A 280 13.17 -9.37 -8.05
N VAL A 281 12.20 -9.43 -8.93
CA VAL A 281 11.08 -8.48 -9.01
C VAL A 281 9.78 -9.27 -9.08
N ASP A 282 8.81 -8.84 -8.29
CA ASP A 282 7.45 -9.39 -8.30
C ASP A 282 6.43 -8.27 -8.54
N ASN A 283 5.17 -8.53 -8.31
CA ASN A 283 4.06 -7.63 -8.50
C ASN A 283 4.00 -6.56 -7.38
N PHE A 284 4.91 -5.58 -7.39
CA PHE A 284 4.95 -4.54 -6.36
C PHE A 284 3.75 -3.60 -6.49
N GLU A 285 2.93 -3.57 -5.43
CA GLU A 285 1.67 -2.83 -5.36
C GLU A 285 1.67 -1.74 -4.28
N GLY A 286 2.36 -1.92 -3.15
CA GLY A 286 2.39 -0.95 -2.05
C GLY A 286 3.72 -0.23 -1.90
N ILE A 287 3.70 1.08 -1.58
CA ILE A 287 4.89 1.87 -1.28
C ILE A 287 4.70 2.71 -0.01
N SER A 288 5.73 2.75 0.83
CA SER A 288 5.78 3.59 2.02
C SER A 288 7.20 4.03 2.33
N PHE A 289 7.39 4.89 3.31
CA PHE A 289 8.72 5.38 3.69
C PHE A 289 8.87 5.59 5.20
N LEU A 290 10.14 5.65 5.64
CA LEU A 290 10.54 6.20 6.94
C LEU A 290 11.56 7.31 6.70
N LYS A 291 11.32 8.50 7.27
CA LYS A 291 12.30 9.58 7.26
C LYS A 291 13.42 9.28 8.26
N LEU A 292 14.65 9.50 7.86
CA LEU A 292 15.84 9.28 8.69
C LEU A 292 16.39 10.59 9.27
N ASN A 293 17.18 10.48 10.32
CA ASN A 293 17.77 11.64 11.00
C ASN A 293 18.82 12.38 10.14
N ASP A 294 19.41 11.71 9.16
CA ASP A 294 20.36 12.29 8.20
C ASP A 294 19.69 13.06 7.07
N GLY A 295 18.35 13.10 7.08
CA GLY A 295 17.52 13.74 6.04
C GLY A 295 17.15 12.82 4.87
N GLY A 296 17.72 11.63 4.79
CA GLY A 296 17.36 10.60 3.83
C GLY A 296 16.09 9.84 4.20
N TYR A 297 15.78 8.84 3.40
CA TYR A 297 14.58 8.02 3.55
C TYR A 297 14.90 6.54 3.40
N TYR A 298 14.30 5.70 4.23
CA TYR A 298 14.06 4.32 3.85
C TYR A 298 12.75 4.26 3.08
N ILE A 299 12.80 3.75 1.85
CA ILE A 299 11.63 3.49 1.01
C ILE A 299 11.35 1.99 1.08
N PHE A 300 10.10 1.64 1.33
CA PHE A 300 9.63 0.26 1.38
C PHE A 300 8.65 0.02 0.24
N ILE A 301 8.80 -1.12 -0.46
CA ILE A 301 7.83 -1.57 -1.44
C ILE A 301 7.39 -2.99 -1.10
N LEU A 302 6.08 -3.24 -1.21
CA LEU A 302 5.42 -4.50 -0.90
C LEU A 302 4.87 -5.11 -2.18
N SER A 303 5.08 -6.41 -2.40
CA SER A 303 4.46 -7.10 -3.53
C SER A 303 3.22 -7.89 -3.13
N ASP A 304 2.27 -7.93 -4.04
CA ASP A 304 1.10 -8.80 -4.03
C ASP A 304 1.44 -10.15 -4.66
N ASP A 305 1.12 -11.24 -3.97
CA ASP A 305 1.28 -12.60 -4.46
C ASP A 305 0.07 -13.08 -5.29
N ASN A 306 -0.98 -12.26 -5.45
CA ASN A 306 -2.21 -12.59 -6.16
C ASN A 306 -2.80 -13.98 -5.78
N PHE A 307 -2.52 -14.47 -4.56
CA PHE A 307 -2.82 -15.85 -4.15
C PHE A 307 -2.31 -16.90 -5.15
N ASN A 308 -1.22 -16.61 -5.85
CA ASN A 308 -0.62 -17.42 -6.89
C ASN A 308 0.72 -18.00 -6.39
N PHE A 309 0.86 -19.32 -6.42
CA PHE A 309 2.07 -20.01 -5.93
C PHE A 309 3.37 -19.65 -6.68
N LEU A 310 3.28 -18.99 -7.82
CA LEU A 310 4.43 -18.49 -8.59
C LEU A 310 4.86 -17.09 -8.18
N GLN A 311 4.08 -16.40 -7.36
CA GLN A 311 4.35 -15.05 -6.89
C GLN A 311 4.64 -15.06 -5.38
N GLN A 312 5.26 -14.01 -4.90
CA GLN A 312 5.73 -13.93 -3.52
C GLN A 312 5.29 -12.60 -2.89
N THR A 313 4.94 -12.65 -1.61
CA THR A 313 4.78 -11.43 -0.81
C THR A 313 6.17 -10.98 -0.34
N LEU A 314 6.75 -10.01 -1.04
CA LEU A 314 8.07 -9.44 -0.76
C LEU A 314 7.92 -8.07 -0.11
N LEU A 315 8.77 -7.78 0.87
CA LEU A 315 8.95 -6.43 1.40
C LEU A 315 10.40 -6.03 1.23
N TYR A 316 10.67 -5.04 0.35
CA TYR A 316 11.99 -4.51 0.09
C TYR A 316 12.21 -3.18 0.78
N GLN A 317 13.43 -2.94 1.21
CA GLN A 317 13.90 -1.71 1.81
C GLN A 317 15.02 -1.11 0.97
N PHE A 318 14.84 0.15 0.55
CA PHE A 318 15.85 0.94 -0.13
C PHE A 318 16.21 2.17 0.71
N TYR A 319 17.43 2.63 0.57
CA TYR A 319 17.85 3.96 1.05
C TYR A 319 17.87 4.94 -0.13
N TRP A 320 17.35 6.14 0.11
CA TRP A 320 17.40 7.29 -0.78
C TRP A 320 17.84 8.53 0.02
N ASP A 321 18.78 9.32 -0.51
CA ASP A 321 19.32 10.52 0.16
C ASP A 321 18.42 11.75 0.08
N GLY A 322 17.22 11.62 -0.52
CA GLY A 322 16.24 12.71 -0.67
C GLY A 322 16.55 13.69 -1.79
N LYS A 323 17.58 13.46 -2.60
CA LYS A 323 17.95 14.37 -3.70
C LYS A 323 17.40 13.89 -5.05
N LEU A 324 16.85 14.86 -5.81
CA LEU A 324 16.24 14.64 -7.13
C LEU A 324 17.24 14.85 -8.27
#